data_99db4c208d75c4c26593efe80eb3d50c
#
_entry.id   99db4c208d75c4c26593efe80eb3d50c
#
_cell.length_a   1.000
_cell.length_b   1.000
_cell.length_c   1.000
_cell.angle_alpha   90.00
_cell.angle_beta   90.00
_cell.angle_gamma   90.00
#
_symmetry.space_group_name_H-M   'P 1'
#
loop_
_entity.id
_entity.type
_entity.pdbx_description
1 polymer ?
#
loop_
_entity_poly.entity_id
_entity_poly.type
_entity_poly.pdbx_seq_one_letter_code
_entity_poly.pdbx_strand_id
1 'polypeptide(L)'
;KRDKIRVTGTEEEPRYFYYIDENTDVRIEIFPDSEESGKYYSYKNTWGPEVYKNKMIQEVYEPGSVFKGLTMAAAINAGELTPNSTFMDSGAIGVDFNSYTQEFDYFIETFNKQYHGLETMTQVLEHSCNTGMTFVAKKLGSSLFYSYLKAYGLLEKTGLGINDEVQGDVEHSDNWTESEMVTKAFGQGISMTPLQLVQAYTTLANGGTMMRPYLIKKIEYADGSVEDFEPEVVAQVLKEKTASEITAMLTSVVNQYTSKIALEDHYVAGKSGTAQTYKNGEAVGGAGST
;
A
#
# COMPACT_ATOMS: atom_id res chain seq x y z
N LYS A 1 -19.78 22.76 32.49
CA LYS A 1 -19.63 21.63 31.52
C LYS A 1 -19.96 22.07 30.08
N ARG A 2 -20.87 23.05 29.86
CA ARG A 2 -21.20 23.55 28.49
C ARG A 2 -20.06 24.34 27.85
N ASP A 3 -19.21 24.97 28.63
CA ASP A 3 -18.10 25.82 28.17
C ASP A 3 -16.98 25.01 27.45
N LYS A 4 -17.01 23.69 27.56
CA LYS A 4 -16.06 22.76 26.92
C LYS A 4 -16.55 22.21 25.58
N ILE A 5 -17.75 22.60 25.14
CA ILE A 5 -18.28 22.15 23.86
C ILE A 5 -18.00 23.22 22.80
N ARG A 6 -17.33 22.83 21.73
CA ARG A 6 -17.10 23.67 20.54
C ARG A 6 -17.76 23.05 19.33
N VAL A 7 -18.28 23.90 18.47
CA VAL A 7 -18.89 23.51 17.19
C VAL A 7 -17.94 23.89 16.08
N THR A 8 -17.71 22.95 15.16
CA THR A 8 -16.91 23.12 13.95
C THR A 8 -17.70 22.59 12.75
N GLY A 9 -17.21 22.74 11.54
CA GLY A 9 -17.91 22.33 10.33
C GLY A 9 -18.71 23.48 9.70
N THR A 10 -19.61 23.17 8.78
CA THR A 10 -20.51 24.12 8.11
C THR A 10 -21.83 24.26 8.85
N GLU A 11 -22.65 25.27 8.48
CA GLU A 11 -23.99 25.40 9.06
C GLU A 11 -24.89 24.21 8.67
N GLU A 12 -24.64 23.55 7.53
CA GLU A 12 -25.42 22.39 7.06
C GLU A 12 -24.93 21.07 7.71
N GLU A 13 -23.65 20.99 8.08
CA GLU A 13 -23.05 19.82 8.72
C GLU A 13 -22.20 20.24 9.95
N PRO A 14 -22.85 20.63 11.05
CA PRO A 14 -22.15 21.03 12.26
C PRO A 14 -21.60 19.82 13.00
N ARG A 15 -20.33 19.90 13.40
CA ARG A 15 -19.67 18.88 14.24
C ARG A 15 -19.43 19.43 15.64
N TYR A 16 -19.76 18.66 16.66
CA TYR A 16 -19.66 19.05 18.05
C TYR A 16 -18.53 18.27 18.74
N PHE A 17 -17.69 18.99 19.48
CA PHE A 17 -16.59 18.39 20.22
C PHE A 17 -16.61 18.81 21.67
N TYR A 18 -16.43 17.83 22.58
CA TYR A 18 -16.20 18.06 24.00
C TYR A 18 -14.70 18.00 24.28
N TYR A 19 -14.10 19.10 24.74
CA TYR A 19 -12.69 19.16 25.08
C TYR A 19 -12.47 18.61 26.49
N ILE A 20 -11.66 17.55 26.61
CA ILE A 20 -11.29 16.95 27.90
C ILE A 20 -10.35 17.87 28.65
N ASP A 21 -9.39 18.47 27.92
CA ASP A 21 -8.44 19.45 28.41
C ASP A 21 -8.42 20.65 27.45
N GLU A 22 -8.66 21.85 27.98
CA GLU A 22 -8.73 23.09 27.19
C GLU A 22 -7.37 23.56 26.68
N ASN A 23 -6.28 23.08 27.28
CA ASN A 23 -4.90 23.46 26.92
C ASN A 23 -4.27 22.48 25.93
N THR A 24 -4.96 21.38 25.62
CA THR A 24 -4.54 20.36 24.66
C THR A 24 -5.64 20.15 23.63
N ASP A 25 -5.28 19.55 22.48
CA ASP A 25 -6.26 19.22 21.45
C ASP A 25 -6.99 17.88 21.74
N VAL A 26 -6.94 17.41 22.99
CA VAL A 26 -7.62 16.17 23.41
C VAL A 26 -9.11 16.45 23.54
N ARG A 27 -9.87 15.95 22.57
CA ARG A 27 -11.31 16.14 22.45
C ARG A 27 -12.03 14.87 22.03
N ILE A 28 -13.32 14.78 22.37
CA ILE A 28 -14.21 13.71 21.96
C ILE A 28 -15.31 14.29 21.09
N GLU A 29 -15.59 13.71 19.93
CA GLU A 29 -16.75 14.05 19.15
C GLU A 29 -18.02 13.61 19.86
N ILE A 30 -18.99 14.52 19.93
CA ILE A 30 -20.27 14.31 20.60
C ILE A 30 -21.40 14.62 19.61
N PHE A 31 -22.52 13.99 19.78
CA PHE A 31 -23.69 14.07 18.91
C PHE A 31 -24.88 14.60 19.71
N PRO A 32 -25.58 15.66 19.25
CA PRO A 32 -26.75 16.15 19.93
C PRO A 32 -27.87 15.10 19.94
N ASP A 33 -28.58 15.04 21.04
CA ASP A 33 -29.79 14.24 21.13
C ASP A 33 -30.89 14.85 20.27
N SER A 34 -31.59 14.04 19.50
CA SER A 34 -32.66 14.49 18.61
C SER A 34 -33.96 14.87 19.35
N GLU A 35 -34.14 14.36 20.56
CA GLU A 35 -35.37 14.53 21.36
C GLU A 35 -35.17 15.47 22.54
N GLU A 36 -33.98 15.51 23.13
CA GLU A 36 -33.69 16.28 24.34
C GLU A 36 -32.64 17.37 24.10
N SER A 37 -33.08 18.62 23.97
CA SER A 37 -32.20 19.76 23.72
C SER A 37 -31.16 19.95 24.84
N GLY A 38 -29.88 20.05 24.44
CA GLY A 38 -28.76 20.25 25.34
C GLY A 38 -28.18 18.98 25.95
N LYS A 39 -28.68 17.82 25.52
CA LYS A 39 -28.09 16.52 25.79
C LYS A 39 -27.24 16.10 24.61
N TYR A 40 -26.13 15.45 24.89
CA TYR A 40 -25.20 14.95 23.89
C TYR A 40 -24.78 13.54 24.22
N TYR A 41 -24.62 12.73 23.19
CA TYR A 41 -24.04 11.40 23.28
C TYR A 41 -22.60 11.39 22.76
N SER A 42 -21.79 10.52 23.27
CA SER A 42 -20.51 10.16 22.66
C SER A 42 -20.49 8.67 22.40
N TYR A 43 -19.69 8.26 21.45
CA TYR A 43 -19.42 6.84 21.31
C TYR A 43 -18.76 6.31 22.58
N LYS A 44 -19.11 5.10 22.98
CA LYS A 44 -18.56 4.45 24.17
C LYS A 44 -17.05 4.22 24.04
N ASN A 45 -16.57 4.11 22.79
CA ASN A 45 -15.16 4.18 22.44
C ASN A 45 -14.78 5.66 22.25
N THR A 46 -13.55 6.03 22.53
CA THR A 46 -13.04 7.41 22.38
C THR A 46 -12.75 7.82 20.92
N TRP A 47 -13.04 6.97 19.93
CA TRP A 47 -12.67 7.12 18.54
C TRP A 47 -13.84 7.52 17.62
N GLY A 48 -15.07 7.53 18.12
CA GLY A 48 -16.28 7.84 17.34
C GLY A 48 -16.64 6.74 16.33
N PRO A 49 -17.38 7.09 15.24
CA PRO A 49 -17.83 6.12 14.24
C PRO A 49 -16.69 5.44 13.48
N GLU A 50 -15.51 6.04 13.44
CA GLU A 50 -14.34 5.51 12.72
C GLU A 50 -13.94 4.09 13.16
N VAL A 51 -14.25 3.69 14.41
CA VAL A 51 -13.96 2.33 14.90
C VAL A 51 -14.84 1.26 14.24
N TYR A 52 -15.92 1.64 13.60
CA TYR A 52 -16.79 0.72 12.88
C TYR A 52 -16.40 0.57 11.40
N LYS A 53 -15.45 1.36 10.93
CA LYS A 53 -14.91 1.16 9.59
C LYS A 53 -14.16 -0.16 9.50
N ASN A 54 -14.44 -0.90 8.44
CA ASN A 54 -13.61 -2.02 8.07
C ASN A 54 -12.36 -1.50 7.33
N LYS A 55 -11.28 -1.31 8.08
CA LYS A 55 -10.02 -0.75 7.55
C LYS A 55 -9.42 -1.56 6.39
N MET A 56 -9.77 -2.83 6.27
CA MET A 56 -9.29 -3.67 5.17
C MET A 56 -9.80 -3.25 3.81
N ILE A 57 -11.00 -2.62 3.75
CA ILE A 57 -11.71 -2.31 2.51
C ILE A 57 -12.19 -0.86 2.41
N GLN A 58 -12.14 -0.09 3.50
CA GLN A 58 -12.70 1.27 3.58
C GLN A 58 -11.67 2.36 3.87
N GLU A 59 -10.40 1.99 4.00
CA GLU A 59 -9.29 2.93 4.13
C GLU A 59 -8.23 2.61 3.09
N VAL A 60 -7.65 3.66 2.51
CA VAL A 60 -6.52 3.55 1.59
C VAL A 60 -5.26 4.09 2.25
N TYR A 61 -4.12 3.55 1.87
CA TYR A 61 -2.82 3.99 2.34
C TYR A 61 -1.75 3.78 1.27
N GLU A 62 -0.64 4.46 1.38
CA GLU A 62 0.54 4.23 0.55
C GLU A 62 1.30 3.00 1.08
N PRO A 63 1.50 1.95 0.28
CA PRO A 63 2.10 0.70 0.74
C PRO A 63 3.59 0.80 1.05
N GLY A 64 4.27 1.84 0.55
CA GLY A 64 5.70 2.02 0.71
C GLY A 64 6.50 0.82 0.19
N SER A 65 7.61 0.52 0.82
CA SER A 65 8.56 -0.51 0.36
C SER A 65 8.00 -1.93 0.24
N VAL A 66 6.83 -2.23 0.80
CA VAL A 66 6.15 -3.51 0.52
C VAL A 66 5.88 -3.63 -0.98
N PHE A 67 5.57 -2.54 -1.66
CA PHE A 67 5.23 -2.53 -3.08
C PHE A 67 6.37 -2.96 -4.01
N LYS A 68 7.63 -2.86 -3.57
CA LYS A 68 8.82 -3.23 -4.36
C LYS A 68 8.79 -4.67 -4.87
N GLY A 69 8.19 -5.59 -4.12
CA GLY A 69 8.02 -6.98 -4.56
C GLY A 69 7.16 -7.10 -5.82
N LEU A 70 6.05 -6.36 -5.90
CA LEU A 70 5.16 -6.35 -7.06
C LEU A 70 5.81 -5.67 -8.26
N THR A 71 6.50 -4.56 -8.06
CA THR A 71 7.23 -3.85 -9.13
C THR A 71 8.35 -4.71 -9.71
N MET A 72 9.12 -5.39 -8.85
CA MET A 72 10.17 -6.31 -9.30
C MET A 72 9.59 -7.50 -10.06
N ALA A 73 8.47 -8.06 -9.59
CA ALA A 73 7.76 -9.12 -10.28
C ALA A 73 7.31 -8.69 -11.69
N ALA A 74 6.79 -7.47 -11.82
CA ALA A 74 6.42 -6.89 -13.11
C ALA A 74 7.62 -6.82 -14.07
N ALA A 75 8.76 -6.31 -13.62
CA ALA A 75 9.97 -6.18 -14.43
C ALA A 75 10.53 -7.53 -14.89
N ILE A 76 10.54 -8.53 -14.02
CA ILE A 76 10.98 -9.88 -14.35
C ILE A 76 9.99 -10.55 -15.30
N ASN A 77 8.68 -10.39 -15.07
CA ASN A 77 7.65 -10.99 -15.93
C ASN A 77 7.64 -10.42 -17.35
N ALA A 78 7.95 -9.12 -17.47
CA ALA A 78 8.12 -8.44 -18.74
C ALA A 78 9.39 -8.87 -19.50
N GLY A 79 10.34 -9.51 -18.79
CA GLY A 79 11.64 -9.89 -19.37
C GLY A 79 12.68 -8.77 -19.41
N GLU A 80 12.40 -7.63 -18.75
CA GLU A 80 13.31 -6.50 -18.67
C GLU A 80 14.51 -6.78 -17.76
N LEU A 81 14.30 -7.60 -16.73
CA LEU A 81 15.28 -7.95 -15.74
C LEU A 81 15.19 -9.43 -15.35
N THR A 82 16.22 -9.91 -14.69
CA THR A 82 16.28 -11.23 -14.02
C THR A 82 16.70 -11.04 -12.57
N PRO A 83 16.53 -12.02 -11.67
CA PRO A 83 17.03 -11.93 -10.30
C PRO A 83 18.53 -11.62 -10.19
N ASN A 84 19.32 -12.01 -11.21
CA ASN A 84 20.76 -11.83 -11.28
C ASN A 84 21.19 -10.58 -12.08
N SER A 85 20.28 -9.85 -12.69
CA SER A 85 20.61 -8.54 -13.31
C SER A 85 21.20 -7.63 -12.26
N THR A 86 22.22 -6.86 -12.64
CA THR A 86 23.00 -6.03 -11.70
C THR A 86 22.72 -4.54 -11.89
N PHE A 87 22.83 -3.80 -10.81
CA PHE A 87 22.74 -2.36 -10.73
C PHE A 87 23.89 -1.83 -9.85
N MET A 88 24.47 -0.67 -10.22
CA MET A 88 25.48 0.00 -9.42
C MET A 88 24.84 1.06 -8.53
N ASP A 89 24.74 0.77 -7.25
CA ASP A 89 24.22 1.69 -6.22
C ASP A 89 25.39 2.55 -5.69
N SER A 90 25.69 3.64 -6.40
CA SER A 90 26.85 4.49 -6.12
C SER A 90 26.50 5.88 -5.56
N GLY A 91 25.21 6.20 -5.44
CA GLY A 91 24.78 7.52 -5.00
C GLY A 91 23.33 7.82 -5.36
N ALA A 92 22.89 9.01 -5.00
CA ALA A 92 21.57 9.53 -5.37
C ALA A 92 21.38 9.56 -6.88
N ILE A 93 20.15 9.27 -7.34
CA ILE A 93 19.78 9.31 -8.75
C ILE A 93 18.94 10.56 -9.00
N GLY A 94 19.41 11.45 -9.88
CA GLY A 94 18.64 12.59 -10.35
C GLY A 94 17.51 12.14 -11.30
N VAL A 95 16.35 12.78 -11.15
CA VAL A 95 15.15 12.61 -11.97
C VAL A 95 14.55 13.96 -12.29
N ASP A 96 13.69 14.03 -13.32
CA ASP A 96 13.11 15.27 -13.83
C ASP A 96 14.21 16.28 -14.22
N PHE A 97 14.99 15.94 -15.26
CA PHE A 97 16.04 16.82 -15.76
C PHE A 97 15.47 18.10 -16.37
N ASN A 98 15.84 19.23 -15.80
CA ASN A 98 15.42 20.54 -16.26
C ASN A 98 16.43 21.10 -17.28
N SER A 99 16.02 21.17 -18.53
CA SER A 99 16.90 21.62 -19.62
C SER A 99 17.27 23.11 -19.56
N TYR A 100 16.53 23.93 -18.81
CA TYR A 100 16.81 25.36 -18.64
C TYR A 100 17.89 25.60 -17.59
N THR A 101 17.80 24.90 -16.45
CA THR A 101 18.77 25.02 -15.34
C THR A 101 19.97 24.10 -15.51
N GLN A 102 19.86 23.07 -16.39
CA GLN A 102 20.83 21.99 -16.58
C GLN A 102 21.04 21.16 -15.29
N GLU A 103 20.01 21.08 -14.46
CA GLU A 103 20.01 20.37 -13.18
C GLU A 103 18.83 19.41 -13.12
N PHE A 104 18.88 18.47 -12.18
CA PHE A 104 17.74 17.62 -11.84
C PHE A 104 16.89 18.29 -10.76
N ASP A 105 15.56 18.29 -10.94
CA ASP A 105 14.64 18.88 -9.98
C ASP A 105 14.52 18.04 -8.71
N TYR A 106 14.72 16.72 -8.79
CA TYR A 106 14.65 15.80 -7.65
C TYR A 106 15.78 14.78 -7.63
N PHE A 107 16.10 14.28 -6.42
CA PHE A 107 17.07 13.21 -6.22
C PHE A 107 16.46 12.09 -5.38
N ILE A 108 16.53 10.87 -5.90
CA ILE A 108 16.14 9.66 -5.16
C ILE A 108 17.34 9.12 -4.42
N GLU A 109 17.18 8.94 -3.12
CA GLU A 109 18.20 8.43 -2.21
C GLU A 109 17.75 7.14 -1.54
N THR A 110 18.70 6.31 -1.11
CA THR A 110 18.42 5.16 -0.25
C THR A 110 18.21 5.63 1.20
N PHE A 111 17.59 4.76 2.00
CA PHE A 111 17.41 5.04 3.42
C PHE A 111 18.78 5.27 4.09
N ASN A 112 18.87 6.32 4.91
CA ASN A 112 20.11 6.74 5.58
C ASN A 112 21.30 7.00 4.65
N LYS A 113 21.10 7.20 3.34
CA LYS A 113 22.15 7.41 2.33
C LYS A 113 23.22 6.30 2.32
N GLN A 114 22.79 5.08 2.64
CA GLN A 114 23.67 3.92 2.62
C GLN A 114 23.62 3.28 1.22
N TYR A 115 24.72 3.39 0.49
CA TYR A 115 24.87 2.85 -0.87
C TYR A 115 25.71 1.58 -0.82
N HIS A 116 25.35 0.58 -1.63
CA HIS A 116 25.86 -0.79 -1.50
C HIS A 116 26.77 -1.23 -2.64
N GLY A 117 27.02 -0.35 -3.63
CA GLY A 117 27.85 -0.67 -4.78
C GLY A 117 27.15 -1.56 -5.80
N LEU A 118 27.81 -2.57 -6.33
CA LEU A 118 27.23 -3.47 -7.31
C LEU A 118 26.30 -4.48 -6.62
N GLU A 119 25.01 -4.41 -6.93
CA GLU A 119 23.96 -5.27 -6.38
C GLU A 119 23.24 -6.05 -7.48
N THR A 120 22.84 -7.27 -7.17
CA THR A 120 21.82 -8.01 -7.95
C THR A 120 20.43 -7.50 -7.63
N MET A 121 19.42 -7.83 -8.46
CA MET A 121 18.03 -7.46 -8.17
C MET A 121 17.51 -8.13 -6.89
N THR A 122 18.03 -9.29 -6.51
CA THR A 122 17.75 -9.91 -5.22
C THR A 122 18.25 -9.03 -4.08
N GLN A 123 19.49 -8.56 -4.13
CA GLN A 123 20.08 -7.67 -3.13
C GLN A 123 19.39 -6.30 -3.06
N VAL A 124 18.92 -5.76 -4.20
CA VAL A 124 18.08 -4.55 -4.23
C VAL A 124 16.82 -4.71 -3.37
N LEU A 125 16.18 -5.89 -3.38
CA LEU A 125 15.05 -6.19 -2.50
C LEU A 125 15.48 -6.42 -1.05
N GLU A 126 16.59 -7.10 -0.81
CA GLU A 126 17.16 -7.37 0.53
C GLU A 126 17.48 -6.08 1.28
N HIS A 127 18.19 -5.15 0.64
CA HIS A 127 18.53 -3.86 1.19
C HIS A 127 17.39 -2.83 1.10
N SER A 128 16.27 -3.21 0.45
CA SER A 128 15.15 -2.28 0.21
C SER A 128 15.61 -0.99 -0.50
N CYS A 129 16.51 -1.12 -1.46
CA CYS A 129 17.20 -0.03 -2.13
C CYS A 129 16.24 0.79 -3.02
N ASN A 130 16.07 2.10 -2.75
CA ASN A 130 15.21 2.96 -3.57
C ASN A 130 15.84 3.30 -4.91
N THR A 131 17.17 3.52 -4.95
CA THR A 131 17.92 3.79 -6.18
C THR A 131 17.87 2.58 -7.11
N GLY A 132 17.98 1.36 -6.57
CA GLY A 132 17.78 0.12 -7.31
C GLY A 132 16.36 0.01 -7.88
N MET A 133 15.34 0.38 -7.13
CA MET A 133 13.95 0.39 -7.63
C MET A 133 13.71 1.49 -8.66
N THR A 134 14.41 2.62 -8.58
CA THR A 134 14.43 3.64 -9.64
C THR A 134 14.95 3.06 -10.96
N PHE A 135 16.05 2.28 -10.89
CA PHE A 135 16.56 1.56 -12.05
C PHE A 135 15.53 0.57 -12.61
N VAL A 136 14.85 -0.20 -11.76
CA VAL A 136 13.78 -1.13 -12.17
C VAL A 136 12.63 -0.39 -12.85
N ALA A 137 12.15 0.74 -12.29
CA ALA A 137 11.09 1.56 -12.87
C ALA A 137 11.47 2.10 -14.25
N LYS A 138 12.69 2.60 -14.41
CA LYS A 138 13.21 3.11 -15.71
C LYS A 138 13.30 2.00 -16.76
N LYS A 139 13.55 0.75 -16.37
CA LYS A 139 13.53 -0.41 -17.28
C LYS A 139 12.12 -0.77 -17.72
N LEU A 140 11.13 -0.71 -16.80
CA LEU A 140 9.73 -0.94 -17.15
C LEU A 140 9.15 0.16 -18.04
N GLY A 141 9.42 1.41 -17.69
CA GLY A 141 8.73 2.57 -18.25
C GLY A 141 7.28 2.71 -17.76
N SER A 142 6.73 3.92 -17.88
CA SER A 142 5.43 4.28 -17.30
C SER A 142 4.26 3.45 -17.81
N SER A 143 4.15 3.26 -19.13
CA SER A 143 3.02 2.55 -19.75
C SER A 143 2.96 1.07 -19.35
N LEU A 144 4.10 0.38 -19.36
CA LEU A 144 4.15 -1.03 -18.98
C LEU A 144 3.93 -1.20 -17.48
N PHE A 145 4.53 -0.32 -16.67
CA PHE A 145 4.32 -0.32 -15.24
C PHE A 145 2.84 -0.11 -14.87
N TYR A 146 2.18 0.88 -15.49
CA TYR A 146 0.74 1.12 -15.31
C TYR A 146 -0.11 -0.10 -15.71
N SER A 147 0.26 -0.77 -16.81
CA SER A 147 -0.43 -1.99 -17.23
C SER A 147 -0.36 -3.09 -16.18
N TYR A 148 0.77 -3.22 -15.47
CA TYR A 148 0.88 -4.16 -14.35
C TYR A 148 0.10 -3.72 -13.11
N LEU A 149 0.04 -2.41 -12.79
CA LEU A 149 -0.82 -1.91 -11.72
C LEU A 149 -2.28 -2.29 -11.95
N LYS A 150 -2.73 -2.15 -13.21
CA LYS A 150 -4.07 -2.60 -13.63
C LYS A 150 -4.23 -4.12 -13.51
N ALA A 151 -3.26 -4.89 -14.01
CA ALA A 151 -3.31 -6.35 -13.95
C ALA A 151 -3.32 -6.90 -12.52
N TYR A 152 -2.69 -6.21 -11.56
CA TYR A 152 -2.76 -6.50 -10.13
C TYR A 152 -4.08 -6.09 -9.46
N GLY A 153 -5.05 -5.55 -10.20
CA GLY A 153 -6.34 -5.13 -9.66
C GLY A 153 -6.32 -3.85 -8.83
N LEU A 154 -5.26 -3.04 -8.92
CA LEU A 154 -5.09 -1.86 -8.06
C LEU A 154 -5.91 -0.65 -8.52
N LEU A 155 -6.48 -0.70 -9.72
CA LEU A 155 -7.32 0.36 -10.30
C LEU A 155 -8.82 0.12 -10.09
N GLU A 156 -9.18 -0.98 -9.44
CA GLU A 156 -10.56 -1.43 -9.27
C GLU A 156 -10.79 -1.94 -7.84
N LYS A 157 -12.05 -2.04 -7.43
CA LYS A 157 -12.41 -2.74 -6.20
C LYS A 157 -12.08 -4.23 -6.32
N THR A 158 -11.79 -4.88 -5.21
CA THR A 158 -11.41 -6.32 -5.23
C THR A 158 -12.56 -7.23 -5.63
N GLY A 159 -13.80 -6.74 -5.55
CA GLY A 159 -14.99 -7.51 -5.84
C GLY A 159 -15.37 -8.48 -4.72
N LEU A 160 -15.00 -8.18 -3.48
CA LEU A 160 -15.36 -8.95 -2.28
C LEU A 160 -16.88 -9.06 -2.09
N GLY A 161 -17.67 -8.15 -2.70
CA GLY A 161 -19.15 -8.18 -2.64
C GLY A 161 -19.73 -7.60 -1.35
N ILE A 162 -18.95 -6.81 -0.60
CA ILE A 162 -19.42 -6.08 0.58
C ILE A 162 -19.66 -4.62 0.21
N ASN A 163 -20.70 -4.03 0.80
CA ASN A 163 -20.99 -2.61 0.65
C ASN A 163 -19.83 -1.76 1.22
N ASP A 164 -19.70 -0.54 0.68
CA ASP A 164 -18.70 0.46 1.11
C ASP A 164 -17.24 0.07 0.86
N GLU A 165 -16.95 -0.95 0.05
CA GLU A 165 -15.61 -1.19 -0.45
C GLU A 165 -15.15 0.02 -1.28
N VAL A 166 -13.99 0.58 -0.94
CA VAL A 166 -13.34 1.64 -1.72
C VAL A 166 -12.19 1.06 -2.54
N GLN A 167 -11.76 1.81 -3.53
CA GLN A 167 -10.54 1.49 -4.30
C GLN A 167 -9.48 2.54 -4.00
N GLY A 168 -8.23 2.17 -4.25
CA GLY A 168 -7.10 3.08 -4.22
C GLY A 168 -7.12 4.09 -5.36
N ASP A 169 -6.22 5.04 -5.30
CA ASP A 169 -6.01 6.05 -6.33
C ASP A 169 -4.66 5.81 -7.00
N VAL A 170 -4.72 5.63 -8.33
CA VAL A 170 -3.54 5.51 -9.19
C VAL A 170 -3.81 6.34 -10.43
N GLU A 171 -3.16 7.49 -10.52
CA GLU A 171 -3.24 8.35 -11.70
C GLU A 171 -2.78 7.64 -12.97
N HIS A 172 -3.36 8.00 -14.13
CA HIS A 172 -2.97 7.42 -15.43
C HIS A 172 -1.53 7.77 -15.79
N SER A 173 -0.81 6.79 -16.36
CA SER A 173 0.63 6.91 -16.65
C SER A 173 1.02 8.03 -17.61
N ASP A 174 0.08 8.53 -18.41
CA ASP A 174 0.35 9.63 -19.35
C ASP A 174 0.63 10.96 -18.64
N ASN A 175 0.21 11.07 -17.38
CA ASN A 175 0.41 12.26 -16.56
C ASN A 175 1.65 12.17 -15.65
N TRP A 176 2.33 11.03 -15.61
CA TRP A 176 3.45 10.85 -14.70
C TRP A 176 4.70 11.59 -15.18
N THR A 177 5.29 12.35 -14.30
CA THR A 177 6.69 12.78 -14.40
C THR A 177 7.63 11.59 -14.14
N GLU A 178 8.91 11.76 -14.39
CA GLU A 178 9.89 10.71 -14.10
C GLU A 178 9.96 10.42 -12.58
N SER A 179 9.93 11.47 -11.76
CA SER A 179 9.92 11.32 -10.29
C SER A 179 8.68 10.59 -9.79
N GLU A 180 7.50 10.88 -10.32
CA GLU A 180 6.26 10.19 -9.96
C GLU A 180 6.28 8.71 -10.38
N MET A 181 6.77 8.40 -11.58
CA MET A 181 6.94 7.00 -12.01
C MET A 181 7.85 6.23 -11.04
N VAL A 182 9.02 6.78 -10.71
CA VAL A 182 9.99 6.06 -9.89
C VAL A 182 9.56 5.96 -8.42
N THR A 183 8.86 6.97 -7.87
CA THR A 183 8.33 6.92 -6.50
C THR A 183 7.22 5.89 -6.37
N LYS A 184 6.35 5.76 -7.37
CA LYS A 184 5.32 4.71 -7.42
C LYS A 184 5.92 3.31 -7.41
N ALA A 185 7.11 3.11 -7.98
CA ALA A 185 7.78 1.81 -8.00
C ALA A 185 8.19 1.30 -6.62
N PHE A 186 8.33 2.18 -5.64
CA PHE A 186 8.55 1.80 -4.24
C PHE A 186 7.39 2.18 -3.31
N GLY A 187 6.19 2.37 -3.90
CA GLY A 187 4.92 2.45 -3.18
C GLY A 187 4.59 3.81 -2.58
N GLN A 188 5.14 4.89 -3.13
CA GLN A 188 4.79 6.27 -2.79
C GLN A 188 4.06 6.95 -3.96
N GLY A 189 3.13 7.86 -3.65
CA GLY A 189 2.30 8.51 -4.68
C GLY A 189 1.30 7.57 -5.36
N ILE A 190 1.02 6.43 -4.75
CA ILE A 190 -0.11 5.53 -5.05
C ILE A 190 -0.78 5.13 -3.75
N SER A 191 -2.09 4.96 -3.78
CA SER A 191 -2.83 4.48 -2.62
C SER A 191 -3.66 3.25 -2.97
N MET A 192 -3.86 2.38 -1.98
CA MET A 192 -4.67 1.18 -2.12
C MET A 192 -5.21 0.73 -0.77
N THR A 193 -6.26 -0.08 -0.79
CA THR A 193 -6.74 -0.72 0.43
C THR A 193 -5.81 -1.88 0.83
N PRO A 194 -5.76 -2.25 2.12
CA PRO A 194 -5.04 -3.46 2.54
C PRO A 194 -5.48 -4.71 1.77
N LEU A 195 -6.77 -4.85 1.46
CA LEU A 195 -7.27 -6.00 0.71
C LEU A 195 -6.78 -6.02 -0.74
N GLN A 196 -6.73 -4.85 -1.43
CA GLN A 196 -6.15 -4.76 -2.77
C GLN A 196 -4.68 -5.20 -2.76
N LEU A 197 -3.89 -4.75 -1.77
CA LEU A 197 -2.50 -5.16 -1.65
C LEU A 197 -2.37 -6.67 -1.42
N VAL A 198 -3.16 -7.24 -0.50
CA VAL A 198 -3.18 -8.69 -0.24
C VAL A 198 -3.56 -9.45 -1.52
N GLN A 199 -4.61 -9.03 -2.23
CA GLN A 199 -5.03 -9.66 -3.49
C GLN A 199 -3.89 -9.64 -4.53
N ALA A 200 -3.21 -8.49 -4.71
CA ALA A 200 -2.06 -8.40 -5.61
C ALA A 200 -0.93 -9.36 -5.18
N TYR A 201 -0.63 -9.46 -3.89
CA TYR A 201 0.38 -10.38 -3.36
C TYR A 201 0.01 -11.86 -3.51
N THR A 202 -1.29 -12.20 -3.53
CA THR A 202 -1.70 -13.59 -3.79
C THR A 202 -1.23 -14.07 -5.16
N THR A 203 -1.02 -13.19 -6.13
CA THR A 203 -0.46 -13.57 -7.44
C THR A 203 0.94 -14.14 -7.30
N LEU A 204 1.76 -13.63 -6.38
CA LEU A 204 3.11 -14.15 -6.12
C LEU A 204 3.05 -15.52 -5.47
N ALA A 205 2.15 -15.73 -4.52
CA ALA A 205 2.01 -16.97 -3.77
C ALA A 205 1.27 -18.06 -4.56
N ASN A 206 0.47 -17.72 -5.57
CA ASN A 206 -0.42 -18.62 -6.29
C ASN A 206 0.00 -18.81 -7.76
N GLY A 207 1.30 -18.96 -8.03
CA GLY A 207 1.82 -19.25 -9.37
C GLY A 207 1.47 -18.19 -10.42
N GLY A 208 1.29 -16.94 -10.02
CA GLY A 208 0.94 -15.82 -10.89
C GLY A 208 -0.56 -15.61 -11.10
N THR A 209 -1.41 -16.43 -10.51
CA THR A 209 -2.87 -16.39 -10.66
C THR A 209 -3.50 -15.51 -9.59
N MET A 210 -4.28 -14.51 -10.00
CA MET A 210 -5.05 -13.66 -9.11
C MET A 210 -6.44 -14.25 -8.88
N MET A 211 -6.85 -14.34 -7.61
CA MET A 211 -8.14 -14.86 -7.19
C MET A 211 -9.03 -13.73 -6.69
N ARG A 212 -10.36 -13.88 -6.88
CA ARG A 212 -11.34 -13.02 -6.25
C ARG A 212 -11.42 -13.33 -4.75
N PRO A 213 -11.29 -12.36 -3.85
CA PRO A 213 -11.54 -12.60 -2.43
C PRO A 213 -13.04 -12.86 -2.20
N TYR A 214 -13.37 -13.77 -1.30
CA TYR A 214 -14.75 -14.06 -0.91
C TYR A 214 -14.83 -14.43 0.58
N LEU A 215 -15.96 -14.13 1.21
CA LEU A 215 -16.20 -14.38 2.64
C LEU A 215 -17.13 -15.56 2.88
N ILE A 216 -18.07 -15.78 1.96
CA ILE A 216 -19.11 -16.79 2.13
C ILE A 216 -18.72 -18.00 1.30
N LYS A 217 -18.47 -19.13 1.97
CA LYS A 217 -18.19 -20.39 1.31
C LYS A 217 -19.48 -21.15 0.97
N LYS A 218 -20.50 -21.00 1.82
CA LYS A 218 -21.74 -21.79 1.72
C LYS A 218 -22.90 -21.05 2.39
N ILE A 219 -24.08 -21.11 1.80
CA ILE A 219 -25.33 -20.68 2.41
C ILE A 219 -26.24 -21.91 2.50
N GLU A 220 -26.78 -22.18 3.68
CA GLU A 220 -27.80 -23.19 3.93
C GLU A 220 -29.11 -22.48 4.21
N TYR A 221 -30.11 -22.70 3.36
CA TYR A 221 -31.42 -22.09 3.49
C TYR A 221 -32.33 -22.91 4.40
N ALA A 222 -33.39 -22.26 4.93
CA ALA A 222 -34.34 -22.89 5.84
C ALA A 222 -35.16 -24.04 5.20
N ASP A 223 -35.25 -24.08 3.86
CA ASP A 223 -35.89 -25.16 3.09
C ASP A 223 -34.93 -26.37 2.84
N GLY A 224 -33.72 -26.30 3.34
CA GLY A 224 -32.70 -27.34 3.18
C GLY A 224 -31.89 -27.24 1.88
N SER A 225 -32.16 -26.25 1.02
CA SER A 225 -31.31 -25.99 -0.15
C SER A 225 -29.96 -25.41 0.27
N VAL A 226 -28.96 -25.63 -0.56
CA VAL A 226 -27.57 -25.24 -0.31
C VAL A 226 -27.03 -24.53 -1.54
N GLU A 227 -26.37 -23.39 -1.32
CA GLU A 227 -25.61 -22.65 -2.31
C GLU A 227 -24.13 -22.64 -1.91
N ASP A 228 -23.29 -23.26 -2.71
CA ASP A 228 -21.83 -23.30 -2.49
C ASP A 228 -21.14 -22.25 -3.37
N PHE A 229 -20.13 -21.57 -2.82
CA PHE A 229 -19.29 -20.60 -3.51
C PHE A 229 -17.89 -21.17 -3.71
N GLU A 230 -17.48 -21.29 -4.95
CA GLU A 230 -16.16 -21.79 -5.32
C GLU A 230 -15.16 -20.66 -5.55
N PRO A 231 -13.85 -20.93 -5.36
CA PRO A 231 -12.82 -19.95 -5.67
C PRO A 231 -12.87 -19.52 -7.14
N GLU A 232 -12.89 -18.22 -7.39
CA GLU A 232 -12.95 -17.63 -8.74
C GLU A 232 -11.59 -17.08 -9.16
N VAL A 233 -11.10 -17.52 -10.33
CA VAL A 233 -9.90 -16.95 -10.96
C VAL A 233 -10.27 -15.64 -11.64
N VAL A 234 -9.59 -14.54 -11.27
CA VAL A 234 -9.75 -13.23 -11.92
C VAL A 234 -8.87 -13.15 -13.17
N ALA A 235 -7.58 -13.45 -13.04
CA ALA A 235 -6.63 -13.38 -14.14
C ALA A 235 -5.34 -14.16 -13.85
N GLN A 236 -4.62 -14.56 -14.91
CA GLN A 236 -3.21 -14.95 -14.84
C GLN A 236 -2.37 -13.71 -15.05
N VAL A 237 -1.84 -13.13 -13.98
CA VAL A 237 -1.12 -11.84 -14.01
C VAL A 237 0.37 -12.02 -14.31
N LEU A 238 0.97 -13.04 -13.73
CA LEU A 238 2.39 -13.38 -13.88
C LEU A 238 2.55 -14.79 -14.42
N LYS A 239 3.68 -15.05 -15.06
CA LYS A 239 4.09 -16.42 -15.36
C LYS A 239 4.42 -17.18 -14.07
N GLU A 240 4.13 -18.46 -14.00
CA GLU A 240 4.46 -19.32 -12.85
C GLU A 240 5.95 -19.23 -12.48
N LYS A 241 6.82 -19.24 -13.49
CA LYS A 241 8.26 -19.06 -13.31
C LYS A 241 8.58 -17.74 -12.59
N THR A 242 7.97 -16.63 -12.99
CA THR A 242 8.18 -15.33 -12.37
C THR A 242 7.72 -15.33 -10.91
N ALA A 243 6.54 -15.89 -10.63
CA ALA A 243 6.02 -16.00 -9.27
C ALA A 243 6.99 -16.80 -8.38
N SER A 244 7.52 -17.91 -8.89
CA SER A 244 8.52 -18.73 -8.19
C SER A 244 9.84 -17.97 -7.95
N GLU A 245 10.36 -17.26 -8.96
CA GLU A 245 11.59 -16.47 -8.84
C GLU A 245 11.43 -15.36 -7.80
N ILE A 246 10.33 -14.59 -7.83
CA ILE A 246 10.06 -13.54 -6.83
C ILE A 246 9.87 -14.12 -5.44
N THR A 247 9.18 -15.23 -5.29
CA THR A 247 9.01 -15.91 -3.98
C THR A 247 10.38 -16.28 -3.40
N ALA A 248 11.29 -16.80 -4.23
CA ALA A 248 12.66 -17.11 -3.80
C ALA A 248 13.44 -15.84 -3.38
N MET A 249 13.32 -14.74 -4.15
CA MET A 249 13.94 -13.44 -3.78
C MET A 249 13.38 -12.92 -2.45
N LEU A 250 12.05 -12.97 -2.25
CA LEU A 250 11.42 -12.52 -1.01
C LEU A 250 11.73 -13.44 0.19
N THR A 251 12.00 -14.72 -0.05
CA THR A 251 12.54 -15.63 0.97
C THR A 251 13.95 -15.21 1.38
N SER A 252 14.79 -14.81 0.40
CA SER A 252 16.12 -14.29 0.69
C SER A 252 16.05 -13.00 1.53
N VAL A 253 15.10 -12.09 1.22
CA VAL A 253 14.84 -10.89 2.05
C VAL A 253 14.56 -11.28 3.50
N VAL A 254 13.66 -12.24 3.75
CA VAL A 254 13.32 -12.66 5.12
C VAL A 254 14.50 -13.29 5.83
N ASN A 255 15.33 -14.06 5.12
CA ASN A 255 16.52 -14.67 5.69
C ASN A 255 17.55 -13.68 6.23
N GLN A 256 17.56 -12.42 5.78
CA GLN A 256 18.36 -11.35 6.38
C GLN A 256 17.89 -10.98 7.80
N TYR A 257 16.66 -11.33 8.16
CA TYR A 257 16.00 -11.02 9.44
C TYR A 257 15.69 -12.26 10.28
N THR A 258 16.40 -13.37 10.06
CA THR A 258 16.09 -14.72 10.56
C THR A 258 15.80 -14.83 12.06
N SER A 259 16.41 -13.99 12.89
CA SER A 259 16.21 -14.05 14.34
C SER A 259 14.81 -13.60 14.80
N LYS A 260 13.98 -13.01 13.92
CA LYS A 260 12.69 -12.40 14.28
C LYS A 260 11.48 -13.08 13.67
N ILE A 261 11.62 -13.74 12.53
CA ILE A 261 10.49 -14.24 11.71
C ILE A 261 10.69 -15.67 11.14
N ALA A 262 11.75 -16.34 11.53
CA ALA A 262 11.96 -17.73 11.11
C ALA A 262 10.91 -18.66 11.76
N LEU A 263 10.27 -19.48 10.94
CA LEU A 263 9.42 -20.59 11.37
C LEU A 263 10.16 -21.89 11.12
N GLU A 264 10.13 -22.81 12.09
CA GLU A 264 10.68 -24.15 11.92
C GLU A 264 9.98 -24.85 10.73
N ASP A 265 10.76 -25.47 9.88
CA ASP A 265 10.30 -26.26 8.71
C ASP A 265 9.51 -25.47 7.64
N HIS A 266 9.57 -24.11 7.64
CA HIS A 266 8.90 -23.30 6.64
C HIS A 266 9.81 -22.22 6.05
N TYR A 267 9.72 -22.06 4.73
CA TYR A 267 10.31 -20.91 4.05
C TYR A 267 9.31 -19.74 4.06
N VAL A 268 9.64 -18.66 4.76
CA VAL A 268 8.82 -17.47 4.80
C VAL A 268 9.32 -16.47 3.75
N ALA A 269 8.44 -16.04 2.86
CA ALA A 269 8.71 -14.98 1.91
C ALA A 269 8.00 -13.70 2.35
N GLY A 270 8.67 -12.56 2.26
CA GLY A 270 8.07 -11.31 2.68
C GLY A 270 8.92 -10.08 2.38
N LYS A 271 8.30 -8.90 2.51
CA LYS A 271 8.97 -7.60 2.37
C LYS A 271 8.46 -6.65 3.45
N SER A 272 9.37 -6.07 4.20
CA SER A 272 9.06 -5.01 5.15
C SER A 272 8.72 -3.70 4.43
N GLY A 273 7.83 -2.91 4.99
CA GLY A 273 7.48 -1.58 4.51
C GLY A 273 7.64 -0.52 5.58
N THR A 274 8.04 0.66 5.16
CA THR A 274 7.97 1.89 5.94
C THR A 274 7.40 2.94 5.00
N ALA A 275 6.23 3.48 5.33
CA ALA A 275 5.64 4.59 4.60
C ALA A 275 5.92 5.89 5.35
N GLN A 276 6.23 6.96 4.62
CA GLN A 276 6.25 8.30 5.20
C GLN A 276 4.81 8.82 5.21
N THR A 277 4.35 9.27 6.37
CA THR A 277 3.07 9.94 6.47
C THR A 277 3.28 11.44 6.33
N TYR A 278 2.57 12.07 5.41
CA TYR A 278 2.57 13.51 5.25
C TYR A 278 1.36 14.13 5.94
N LYS A 279 1.57 15.18 6.71
CA LYS A 279 0.51 15.99 7.29
C LYS A 279 0.74 17.44 6.89
N ASN A 280 -0.23 18.04 6.18
CA ASN A 280 -0.13 19.43 5.66
C ASN A 280 1.08 19.68 4.74
N GLY A 281 1.49 18.66 3.95
CA GLY A 281 2.63 18.78 3.03
C GLY A 281 4.01 18.59 3.68
N GLU A 282 4.09 18.42 4.99
CA GLU A 282 5.33 18.12 5.70
C GLU A 282 5.38 16.63 6.08
N ALA A 283 6.53 15.99 5.86
CA ALA A 283 6.74 14.62 6.30
C ALA A 283 6.67 14.57 7.83
N VAL A 284 5.66 13.91 8.37
CA VAL A 284 5.59 13.65 9.80
C VAL A 284 6.54 12.51 10.07
N GLY A 285 7.76 12.85 10.49
CA GLY A 285 8.77 11.88 10.89
C GLY A 285 8.22 11.00 12.01
N GLY A 286 7.95 9.77 11.68
CA GLY A 286 7.59 8.75 12.62
C GLY A 286 7.99 7.43 12.01
N ALA A 287 8.99 6.77 12.57
CA ALA A 287 9.21 5.35 12.34
C ALA A 287 8.00 4.60 12.89
N GLY A 288 6.90 4.64 12.16
CA GLY A 288 5.78 3.73 12.33
C GLY A 288 6.16 2.43 11.63
N SER A 289 6.80 1.52 12.33
CA SER A 289 6.86 0.13 11.90
C SER A 289 5.45 -0.43 11.98
N THR A 290 4.87 -0.75 10.86
CA THR A 290 3.74 -1.69 10.81
C THR A 290 4.28 -3.09 10.62
#